data_ea07efd30c0afdae3d25b0a3bafb05d3
#
_entry.id   ea07efd30c0afdae3d25b0a3bafb05d3
#
_cell.length_a   1.000
_cell.length_b   1.000
_cell.length_c   1.000
_cell.angle_alpha   90.00
_cell.angle_beta   90.00
_cell.angle_gamma   90.00
#
_symmetry.space_group_name_H-M   'P 1'
#
loop_
_entity.id
_entity.type
_entity.pdbx_description
1 polymer ?
#
loop_
_entity_poly.entity_id
_entity_poly.type
_entity_poly.pdbx_seq_one_letter_code
_entity_poly.pdbx_strand_id
1 'polypeptide(L)'
;MTSVLDRFRLDGRTAILTGVGPGVGEHVAKAYAELGANVVISARSADRLERITAEINARNGGRAVAVTVDAGRREDLERLVETARDNFGPIHIVFNNAAAGIVYGKDGGGIWDNTDAVWKEALDVNLMATWRLAELTTADMQQHGKGSIISVESCGGFTPIPPAIAYGVSKAALLFAVRSLAKALAPHTRVNCLCVGSMSPDGQEAEIHRGLGLAERNAIKRFGAADEAVGAAILLAGDASSYTTGSTVFTEGGRVGTIA
;
A
#
# COMPACT_ATOMS: atom_id res chain seq x y z
N MET A 1 5.70 -32.21 4.65
CA MET A 1 5.68 -31.04 3.76
C MET A 1 4.65 -30.08 4.32
N THR A 2 5.00 -28.82 4.54
CA THR A 2 4.02 -27.75 4.85
C THR A 2 3.02 -27.63 3.71
N SER A 3 1.73 -27.45 4.03
CA SER A 3 0.70 -27.21 3.01
C SER A 3 1.05 -25.97 2.19
N VAL A 4 0.68 -25.97 0.92
CA VAL A 4 0.83 -24.76 0.08
C VAL A 4 0.05 -23.59 0.69
N LEU A 5 -1.09 -23.86 1.30
CA LEU A 5 -1.91 -22.82 1.94
C LEU A 5 -1.24 -22.20 3.17
N ASP A 6 -0.39 -22.95 3.89
CA ASP A 6 0.35 -22.43 5.04
C ASP A 6 1.30 -21.28 4.65
N ARG A 7 1.74 -21.22 3.39
CA ARG A 7 2.60 -20.17 2.89
C ARG A 7 1.91 -18.80 2.77
N PHE A 8 0.60 -18.78 2.78
CA PHE A 8 -0.22 -17.57 2.73
C PHE A 8 -0.62 -17.10 4.13
N ARG A 9 -0.41 -17.92 5.16
CA ARG A 9 -0.71 -17.54 6.54
C ARG A 9 0.29 -16.54 7.07
N LEU A 10 -0.21 -15.70 7.98
CA LEU A 10 0.57 -14.60 8.60
C LEU A 10 0.59 -14.73 10.14
N ASP A 11 0.38 -15.93 10.65
CA ASP A 11 0.25 -16.20 12.10
C ASP A 11 1.41 -15.61 12.89
N GLY A 12 1.09 -14.81 13.90
CA GLY A 12 2.05 -14.21 14.81
C GLY A 12 2.92 -13.11 14.19
N ARG A 13 2.72 -12.74 12.93
CA ARG A 13 3.45 -11.63 12.30
C ARG A 13 2.85 -10.30 12.73
N THR A 14 3.71 -9.30 12.94
CA THR A 14 3.31 -7.91 13.13
C THR A 14 3.37 -7.19 11.79
N ALA A 15 2.24 -6.58 11.38
CA ALA A 15 2.13 -5.83 10.14
C ALA A 15 1.76 -4.37 10.41
N ILE A 16 2.49 -3.44 9.80
CA ILE A 16 2.14 -2.02 9.74
C ILE A 16 1.45 -1.73 8.41
N LEU A 17 0.29 -1.05 8.46
CA LEU A 17 -0.43 -0.62 7.26
C LEU A 17 -0.70 0.88 7.31
N THR A 18 -0.31 1.59 6.25
CA THR A 18 -0.62 3.03 6.11
C THR A 18 -1.75 3.27 5.12
N GLY A 19 -2.42 4.40 5.24
CA GLY A 19 -3.50 4.76 4.32
C GLY A 19 -4.71 3.84 4.42
N VAL A 20 -5.02 3.36 5.64
CA VAL A 20 -6.16 2.48 5.90
C VAL A 20 -7.45 3.30 5.91
N GLY A 21 -8.12 3.32 4.77
CA GLY A 21 -9.37 4.01 4.52
C GLY A 21 -10.30 3.14 3.69
N PRO A 22 -11.51 3.65 3.32
CA PRO A 22 -12.43 2.89 2.48
C PRO A 22 -11.74 2.58 1.15
N GLY A 23 -11.48 1.29 0.90
CA GLY A 23 -10.76 0.80 -0.27
C GLY A 23 -9.71 -0.24 0.09
N VAL A 24 -8.65 -0.32 -0.70
CA VAL A 24 -7.62 -1.37 -0.61
C VAL A 24 -7.03 -1.52 0.81
N GLY A 25 -6.68 -0.41 1.47
CA GLY A 25 -6.06 -0.47 2.79
C GLY A 25 -6.93 -1.13 3.86
N GLU A 26 -8.24 -0.86 3.88
CA GLU A 26 -9.18 -1.48 4.82
C GLU A 26 -9.32 -2.99 4.55
N HIS A 27 -9.50 -3.39 3.29
CA HIS A 27 -9.64 -4.80 2.92
C HIS A 27 -8.38 -5.60 3.22
N VAL A 28 -7.21 -5.04 2.93
CA VAL A 28 -5.92 -5.71 3.24
C VAL A 28 -5.71 -5.83 4.75
N ALA A 29 -6.04 -4.80 5.54
CA ALA A 29 -5.91 -4.86 7.00
C ALA A 29 -6.77 -5.99 7.60
N LYS A 30 -8.03 -6.09 7.17
CA LYS A 30 -8.94 -7.15 7.60
C LYS A 30 -8.45 -8.55 7.19
N ALA A 31 -7.96 -8.68 5.96
CA ALA A 31 -7.45 -9.95 5.46
C ALA A 31 -6.15 -10.39 6.15
N TYR A 32 -5.23 -9.48 6.43
CA TYR A 32 -4.02 -9.81 7.17
C TYR A 32 -4.34 -10.31 8.59
N ALA A 33 -5.29 -9.64 9.28
CA ALA A 33 -5.74 -10.08 10.59
C ALA A 33 -6.44 -11.45 10.53
N GLU A 34 -7.29 -11.69 9.54
CA GLU A 34 -7.94 -12.99 9.31
C GLU A 34 -6.92 -14.11 9.11
N LEU A 35 -5.79 -13.83 8.47
CA LEU A 35 -4.69 -14.76 8.27
C LEU A 35 -3.74 -14.87 9.48
N GLY A 36 -4.07 -14.25 10.61
CA GLY A 36 -3.37 -14.38 11.88
C GLY A 36 -2.32 -13.31 12.18
N ALA A 37 -2.18 -12.28 11.37
CA ALA A 37 -1.27 -11.16 11.66
C ALA A 37 -1.86 -10.19 12.67
N ASN A 38 -1.05 -9.71 13.61
CA ASN A 38 -1.36 -8.51 14.38
C ASN A 38 -1.11 -7.28 13.49
N VAL A 39 -2.09 -6.39 13.39
CA VAL A 39 -2.03 -5.26 12.46
C VAL A 39 -2.03 -3.92 13.20
N VAL A 40 -1.11 -3.03 12.86
CA VAL A 40 -1.15 -1.65 13.28
C VAL A 40 -1.56 -0.81 12.08
N ILE A 41 -2.80 -0.31 12.14
CA ILE A 41 -3.43 0.40 11.04
C ILE A 41 -3.33 1.91 11.22
N SER A 42 -3.05 2.63 10.14
CA SER A 42 -2.91 4.07 10.21
C SER A 42 -3.52 4.83 9.06
N ALA A 43 -4.09 5.99 9.38
CA ALA A 43 -4.62 6.98 8.46
C ALA A 43 -4.79 8.33 9.18
N ARG A 44 -5.24 9.36 8.47
CA ARG A 44 -5.51 10.69 9.05
C ARG A 44 -6.83 10.77 9.82
N SER A 45 -7.79 9.87 9.60
CA SER A 45 -9.13 9.88 10.22
C SER A 45 -9.20 8.89 11.39
N ALA A 46 -9.25 9.40 12.62
CA ALA A 46 -9.34 8.61 13.84
C ALA A 46 -10.62 7.75 13.90
N ASP A 47 -11.79 8.36 13.67
CA ASP A 47 -13.09 7.70 13.76
C ASP A 47 -13.18 6.46 12.86
N ARG A 48 -12.60 6.58 11.65
CA ARG A 48 -12.56 5.47 10.69
C ARG A 48 -11.67 4.34 11.18
N LEU A 49 -10.49 4.68 11.71
CA LEU A 49 -9.56 3.70 12.25
C LEU A 49 -10.17 2.95 13.44
N GLU A 50 -10.89 3.66 14.34
CA GLU A 50 -11.57 3.06 15.48
C GLU A 50 -12.61 2.03 15.03
N ARG A 51 -13.45 2.37 14.04
CA ARG A 51 -14.42 1.44 13.46
C ARG A 51 -13.74 0.18 12.90
N ILE A 52 -12.71 0.34 12.07
CA ILE A 52 -12.01 -0.79 11.45
C ILE A 52 -11.31 -1.65 12.51
N THR A 53 -10.69 -1.03 13.50
CA THR A 53 -10.07 -1.72 14.64
C THR A 53 -11.08 -2.56 15.42
N ALA A 54 -12.24 -1.99 15.72
CA ALA A 54 -13.32 -2.72 16.42
C ALA A 54 -13.82 -3.91 15.58
N GLU A 55 -14.02 -3.73 14.29
CA GLU A 55 -14.44 -4.80 13.37
C GLU A 55 -13.43 -5.95 13.30
N ILE A 56 -12.13 -5.64 13.25
CA ILE A 56 -11.06 -6.66 13.26
C ILE A 56 -11.04 -7.38 14.59
N ASN A 57 -11.04 -6.65 15.71
CA ASN A 57 -10.92 -7.22 17.04
C ASN A 57 -12.17 -8.02 17.50
N ALA A 58 -13.31 -7.84 16.83
CA ALA A 58 -14.50 -8.66 17.03
C ALA A 58 -14.45 -10.03 16.34
N ARG A 59 -13.45 -10.29 15.51
CA ARG A 59 -13.27 -11.54 14.75
C ARG A 59 -12.19 -12.40 15.37
N ASN A 60 -12.23 -13.71 15.03
CA ASN A 60 -11.11 -14.62 15.35
C ASN A 60 -9.97 -14.37 14.37
N GLY A 61 -8.75 -14.22 14.89
CA GLY A 61 -7.55 -13.98 14.08
C GLY A 61 -6.53 -13.13 14.85
N GLY A 62 -5.78 -12.32 14.13
CA GLY A 62 -4.87 -11.34 14.71
C GLY A 62 -5.61 -10.14 15.31
N ARG A 63 -4.89 -9.36 16.09
CA ARG A 63 -5.42 -8.14 16.75
C ARG A 63 -5.06 -6.90 15.97
N ALA A 64 -5.86 -5.84 16.13
CA ALA A 64 -5.62 -4.54 15.53
C ALA A 64 -5.41 -3.44 16.59
N VAL A 65 -4.50 -2.51 16.28
CA VAL A 65 -4.33 -1.23 16.99
C VAL A 65 -4.31 -0.11 15.95
N ALA A 66 -4.91 1.03 16.28
CA ALA A 66 -4.98 2.19 15.42
C ALA A 66 -4.03 3.31 15.86
N VAL A 67 -3.41 3.98 14.88
CA VAL A 67 -2.59 5.18 15.09
C VAL A 67 -2.95 6.23 14.07
N THR A 68 -3.33 7.43 14.49
CA THR A 68 -3.54 8.56 13.57
C THR A 68 -2.20 9.06 13.07
N VAL A 69 -1.97 9.01 11.74
CA VAL A 69 -0.69 9.29 11.10
C VAL A 69 -0.90 10.10 9.83
N ASP A 70 -0.07 11.13 9.65
CA ASP A 70 0.24 11.68 8.34
C ASP A 70 1.51 10.99 7.81
N ALA A 71 1.36 10.15 6.78
CA ALA A 71 2.47 9.39 6.22
C ALA A 71 3.58 10.27 5.59
N GLY A 72 3.29 11.54 5.31
CA GLY A 72 4.29 12.50 4.86
C GLY A 72 5.22 13.00 5.97
N ARG A 73 4.93 12.74 7.24
CA ARG A 73 5.70 13.22 8.39
C ARG A 73 6.51 12.10 9.02
N ARG A 74 7.82 12.32 9.17
CA ARG A 74 8.72 11.31 9.75
C ARG A 74 8.31 10.96 11.20
N GLU A 75 8.03 11.96 12.01
CA GLU A 75 7.70 11.79 13.42
C GLU A 75 6.45 10.91 13.62
N ASP A 76 5.50 11.02 12.71
CA ASP A 76 4.29 10.20 12.73
C ASP A 76 4.59 8.74 12.38
N LEU A 77 5.50 8.50 11.43
CA LEU A 77 5.93 7.14 11.08
C LEU A 77 6.78 6.49 12.19
N GLU A 78 7.62 7.26 12.88
CA GLU A 78 8.36 6.81 14.06
C GLU A 78 7.40 6.37 15.17
N ARG A 79 6.41 7.20 15.51
CA ARG A 79 5.35 6.86 16.48
C ARG A 79 4.56 5.62 16.05
N LEU A 80 4.27 5.45 14.78
CA LEU A 80 3.59 4.26 14.23
C LEU A 80 4.41 2.99 14.47
N VAL A 81 5.70 3.03 14.18
CA VAL A 81 6.64 1.91 14.37
C VAL A 81 6.80 1.58 15.85
N GLU A 82 6.96 2.58 16.72
CA GLU A 82 7.02 2.40 18.17
C GLU A 82 5.75 1.75 18.71
N THR A 83 4.57 2.27 18.33
CA THR A 83 3.29 1.67 18.72
C THR A 83 3.18 0.20 18.30
N ALA A 84 3.70 -0.15 17.13
CA ALA A 84 3.69 -1.54 16.66
C ALA A 84 4.59 -2.44 17.53
N ARG A 85 5.78 -1.98 17.86
CA ARG A 85 6.72 -2.71 18.73
C ARG A 85 6.18 -2.91 20.14
N ASP A 86 5.59 -1.85 20.72
CA ASP A 86 5.05 -1.88 22.08
C ASP A 86 3.87 -2.83 22.24
N ASN A 87 3.02 -2.95 21.21
CA ASN A 87 1.83 -3.78 21.26
C ASN A 87 2.05 -5.21 20.80
N PHE A 88 2.90 -5.43 19.79
CA PHE A 88 2.99 -6.71 19.09
C PHE A 88 4.42 -7.21 18.86
N GLY A 89 5.39 -6.48 19.35
CA GLY A 89 6.80 -6.81 19.14
C GLY A 89 7.31 -6.46 17.75
N PRO A 90 8.37 -7.13 17.30
CA PRO A 90 9.10 -6.72 16.10
C PRO A 90 8.26 -6.81 14.83
N ILE A 91 8.56 -5.94 13.87
CA ILE A 91 7.79 -5.76 12.65
C ILE A 91 8.26 -6.74 11.57
N HIS A 92 7.33 -7.43 10.94
CA HIS A 92 7.56 -8.41 9.87
C HIS A 92 7.10 -7.91 8.51
N ILE A 93 6.02 -7.10 8.48
CA ILE A 93 5.36 -6.68 7.24
C ILE A 93 5.10 -5.17 7.30
N VAL A 94 5.42 -4.49 6.22
CA VAL A 94 5.00 -3.11 5.95
C VAL A 94 4.15 -3.10 4.68
N PHE A 95 2.92 -2.61 4.78
CA PHE A 95 2.03 -2.35 3.65
C PHE A 95 1.81 -0.84 3.53
N ASN A 96 2.61 -0.16 2.71
CA ASN A 96 2.52 1.27 2.51
C ASN A 96 1.54 1.60 1.39
N ASN A 97 0.31 1.95 1.78
CA ASN A 97 -0.79 2.25 0.86
C ASN A 97 -1.19 3.74 0.87
N ALA A 98 -0.68 4.54 1.79
CA ALA A 98 -0.95 5.98 1.80
C ALA A 98 -0.55 6.62 0.47
N ALA A 99 -1.41 7.50 -0.04
CA ALA A 99 -1.17 8.24 -1.27
C ALA A 99 -1.69 9.69 -1.18
N ALA A 100 -1.01 10.59 -1.89
CA ALA A 100 -1.34 12.01 -1.98
C ALA A 100 -0.95 12.61 -3.33
N GLY A 101 -1.31 13.87 -3.56
CA GLY A 101 -0.89 14.62 -4.75
C GLY A 101 -1.68 14.32 -6.02
N ILE A 102 -2.85 13.67 -5.92
CA ILE A 102 -3.76 13.52 -7.06
C ILE A 102 -4.60 14.78 -7.16
N VAL A 103 -4.23 15.69 -8.05
CA VAL A 103 -5.01 16.88 -8.35
C VAL A 103 -5.79 16.65 -9.62
N TYR A 104 -7.09 16.36 -9.47
CA TYR A 104 -8.04 16.51 -10.56
C TYR A 104 -8.67 17.90 -10.38
N GLY A 105 -8.26 18.90 -11.16
CA GLY A 105 -8.82 20.24 -11.10
C GLY A 105 -10.34 20.21 -11.30
N LYS A 106 -11.07 21.20 -10.74
CA LYS A 106 -12.54 21.29 -10.84
C LYS A 106 -13.07 21.32 -12.28
N ASP A 107 -12.22 21.67 -13.24
CA ASP A 107 -12.54 21.75 -14.67
C ASP A 107 -11.57 20.92 -15.53
N GLY A 108 -11.07 19.80 -15.00
CA GLY A 108 -10.11 18.94 -15.69
C GLY A 108 -8.65 19.27 -15.41
N GLY A 109 -8.35 20.18 -14.48
CA GLY A 109 -7.04 20.57 -13.95
C GLY A 109 -5.91 20.70 -14.98
N GLY A 110 -5.22 21.84 -15.00
CA GLY A 110 -4.06 22.01 -15.83
C GLY A 110 -2.79 21.39 -15.21
N ILE A 111 -1.78 21.12 -16.03
CA ILE A 111 -0.46 20.67 -15.55
C ILE A 111 0.14 21.63 -14.50
N TRP A 112 -0.19 22.92 -14.61
CA TRP A 112 0.29 23.98 -13.73
C TRP A 112 -0.41 24.06 -12.37
N ASP A 113 -1.47 23.30 -12.13
CA ASP A 113 -2.11 23.16 -10.82
C ASP A 113 -1.27 22.31 -9.85
N ASN A 114 -0.25 21.64 -10.37
CA ASN A 114 0.74 20.93 -9.56
C ASN A 114 1.78 21.92 -8.99
N THR A 115 1.37 22.68 -7.98
CA THR A 115 2.23 23.63 -7.26
C THR A 115 3.37 22.94 -6.51
N ASP A 116 4.37 23.69 -6.07
CA ASP A 116 5.47 23.16 -5.23
C ASP A 116 4.95 22.40 -3.99
N ALA A 117 3.85 22.87 -3.40
CA ALA A 117 3.23 22.18 -2.26
C ALA A 117 2.66 20.80 -2.65
N VAL A 118 2.02 20.69 -3.81
CA VAL A 118 1.53 19.40 -4.36
C VAL A 118 2.68 18.47 -4.67
N TRP A 119 3.76 18.97 -5.27
CA TRP A 119 4.98 18.19 -5.51
C TRP A 119 5.59 17.67 -4.21
N LYS A 120 5.72 18.56 -3.22
CA LYS A 120 6.26 18.18 -1.92
C LYS A 120 5.42 17.11 -1.25
N GLU A 121 4.10 17.29 -1.20
CA GLU A 121 3.18 16.30 -0.61
C GLU A 121 3.25 14.95 -1.34
N ALA A 122 3.23 14.97 -2.68
CA ALA A 122 3.32 13.75 -3.49
C ALA A 122 4.61 12.97 -3.20
N LEU A 123 5.75 13.66 -3.16
CA LEU A 123 7.04 13.02 -2.88
C LEU A 123 7.13 12.54 -1.43
N ASP A 124 6.71 13.33 -0.44
CA ASP A 124 6.77 12.94 0.96
C ASP A 124 5.90 11.71 1.27
N VAL A 125 4.67 11.66 0.75
CA VAL A 125 3.73 10.58 1.04
C VAL A 125 3.99 9.36 0.15
N ASN A 126 4.14 9.54 -1.17
CA ASN A 126 4.17 8.40 -2.09
C ASN A 126 5.55 7.73 -2.17
N LEU A 127 6.64 8.49 -1.96
CA LEU A 127 8.01 8.00 -2.07
C LEU A 127 8.70 7.91 -0.72
N MET A 128 8.81 9.06 -0.01
CA MET A 128 9.60 9.14 1.21
C MET A 128 9.03 8.32 2.36
N ALA A 129 7.70 8.12 2.42
CA ALA A 129 7.11 7.23 3.43
C ALA A 129 7.63 5.79 3.30
N THR A 130 7.76 5.25 2.07
CA THR A 130 8.34 3.91 1.84
C THR A 130 9.79 3.86 2.30
N TRP A 131 10.60 4.87 1.95
CA TRP A 131 12.00 4.95 2.37
C TRP A 131 12.13 5.00 3.90
N ARG A 132 11.37 5.88 4.56
CA ARG A 132 11.38 6.04 6.03
C ARG A 132 10.92 4.79 6.75
N LEU A 133 9.85 4.15 6.29
CA LEU A 133 9.38 2.89 6.86
C LEU A 133 10.39 1.77 6.68
N ALA A 134 11.05 1.66 5.53
CA ALA A 134 12.12 0.69 5.31
C ALA A 134 13.27 0.90 6.30
N GLU A 135 13.75 2.15 6.46
CA GLU A 135 14.79 2.50 7.43
C GLU A 135 14.39 2.12 8.86
N LEU A 136 13.19 2.49 9.28
CA LEU A 136 12.71 2.29 10.65
C LEU A 136 12.45 0.81 11.00
N THR A 137 12.15 -0.05 10.02
CA THR A 137 11.73 -1.44 10.28
C THR A 137 12.76 -2.49 9.86
N THR A 138 13.81 -2.12 9.13
CA THR A 138 14.82 -3.07 8.60
C THR A 138 15.51 -3.85 9.71
N ALA A 139 15.82 -3.24 10.85
CA ALA A 139 16.49 -3.92 11.97
C ALA A 139 15.64 -5.07 12.52
N ASP A 140 14.32 -4.88 12.67
CA ASP A 140 13.41 -5.94 13.12
C ASP A 140 13.40 -7.10 12.10
N MET A 141 13.30 -6.77 10.82
CA MET A 141 13.25 -7.76 9.74
C MET A 141 14.55 -8.56 9.61
N GLN A 142 15.71 -7.92 9.83
CA GLN A 142 17.01 -8.57 9.84
C GLN A 142 17.15 -9.54 11.03
N GLN A 143 16.72 -9.12 12.21
CA GLN A 143 16.77 -9.95 13.42
C GLN A 143 15.96 -11.25 13.27
N HIS A 144 14.82 -11.20 12.58
CA HIS A 144 13.99 -12.38 12.32
C HIS A 144 14.33 -13.11 11.03
N GLY A 145 15.25 -12.59 10.23
CA GLY A 145 15.66 -13.18 8.95
C GLY A 145 14.58 -13.22 7.88
N LYS A 146 13.42 -12.56 8.13
CA LYS A 146 12.27 -12.52 7.21
C LYS A 146 11.52 -11.21 7.35
N GLY A 147 11.47 -10.45 6.26
CA GLY A 147 10.69 -9.23 6.18
C GLY A 147 10.01 -9.08 4.82
N SER A 148 8.90 -8.34 4.78
CA SER A 148 8.24 -7.95 3.54
C SER A 148 7.77 -6.51 3.59
N ILE A 149 8.28 -5.69 2.68
CA ILE A 149 7.81 -4.32 2.44
C ILE A 149 7.06 -4.31 1.12
N ILE A 150 5.81 -3.87 1.17
CA ILE A 150 4.93 -3.78 0.00
C ILE A 150 4.50 -2.32 -0.13
N SER A 151 4.83 -1.70 -1.25
CA SER A 151 4.41 -0.33 -1.54
C SER A 151 3.35 -0.34 -2.64
N VAL A 152 2.23 0.33 -2.37
CA VAL A 152 1.15 0.42 -3.36
C VAL A 152 1.52 1.42 -4.43
N GLU A 153 1.60 0.91 -5.64
CA GLU A 153 1.90 1.60 -6.87
C GLU A 153 0.62 1.90 -7.65
N SER A 154 0.72 2.66 -8.72
CA SER A 154 -0.39 3.04 -9.59
C SER A 154 -0.01 2.90 -11.05
N CYS A 155 -1.00 2.70 -11.91
CA CYS A 155 -0.83 2.84 -13.36
C CYS A 155 -0.16 4.16 -13.76
N GLY A 156 -0.34 5.21 -12.93
CA GLY A 156 0.27 6.51 -13.14
C GLY A 156 1.80 6.56 -13.02
N GLY A 157 2.42 5.54 -12.43
CA GLY A 157 3.87 5.39 -12.44
C GLY A 157 4.42 4.81 -13.75
N PHE A 158 3.56 4.25 -14.60
CA PHE A 158 3.91 3.63 -15.88
C PHE A 158 3.42 4.43 -17.06
N THR A 159 2.30 5.13 -16.93
CA THR A 159 1.67 5.91 -18.01
C THR A 159 1.51 7.36 -17.59
N PRO A 160 1.80 8.32 -18.48
CA PRO A 160 1.66 9.73 -18.15
C PRO A 160 0.22 10.11 -17.78
N ILE A 161 0.08 10.89 -16.72
CA ILE A 161 -1.17 11.52 -16.29
C ILE A 161 -0.93 13.03 -16.23
N PRO A 162 -1.04 13.78 -17.36
CA PRO A 162 -0.64 15.19 -17.38
C PRO A 162 -1.28 16.06 -16.30
N PRO A 163 -2.59 15.93 -15.96
CA PRO A 163 -3.19 16.71 -14.88
C PRO A 163 -2.64 16.40 -13.48
N ALA A 164 -2.05 15.23 -13.27
CA ALA A 164 -1.51 14.78 -12.00
C ALA A 164 -0.02 14.42 -12.13
N ILE A 165 0.78 15.30 -12.75
CA ILE A 165 2.20 15.02 -13.04
C ILE A 165 3.01 14.74 -11.77
N ALA A 166 2.81 15.50 -10.69
CA ALA A 166 3.51 15.29 -9.42
C ALA A 166 3.26 13.89 -8.84
N TYR A 167 2.00 13.44 -8.89
CA TYR A 167 1.63 12.08 -8.51
C TYR A 167 2.31 11.04 -9.40
N GLY A 168 2.19 11.16 -10.72
CA GLY A 168 2.78 10.21 -11.67
C GLY A 168 4.29 10.07 -11.50
N VAL A 169 5.00 11.20 -11.38
CA VAL A 169 6.45 11.21 -11.16
C VAL A 169 6.82 10.57 -9.82
N SER A 170 6.08 10.87 -8.74
CA SER A 170 6.34 10.26 -7.43
C SER A 170 6.18 8.74 -7.46
N LYS A 171 5.18 8.23 -8.20
CA LYS A 171 4.95 6.79 -8.39
C LYS A 171 6.01 6.15 -9.29
N ALA A 172 6.43 6.82 -10.37
CA ALA A 172 7.56 6.34 -11.18
C ALA A 172 8.87 6.27 -10.38
N ALA A 173 9.13 7.27 -9.53
CA ALA A 173 10.28 7.26 -8.62
C ALA A 173 10.20 6.13 -7.59
N LEU A 174 9.00 5.81 -7.09
CA LEU A 174 8.77 4.70 -6.16
C LEU A 174 9.18 3.35 -6.77
N LEU A 175 8.90 3.10 -8.04
CA LEU A 175 9.33 1.87 -8.73
C LEU A 175 10.85 1.68 -8.69
N PHE A 176 11.60 2.76 -8.92
CA PHE A 176 13.05 2.69 -8.85
C PHE A 176 13.55 2.51 -7.41
N ALA A 177 12.95 3.22 -6.44
CA ALA A 177 13.28 3.11 -5.03
C ALA A 177 13.05 1.69 -4.51
N VAL A 178 11.92 1.05 -4.84
CA VAL A 178 11.61 -0.33 -4.46
C VAL A 178 12.65 -1.31 -4.98
N ARG A 179 13.07 -1.19 -6.23
CA ARG A 179 14.13 -2.05 -6.81
C ARG A 179 15.48 -1.86 -6.10
N SER A 180 15.81 -0.62 -5.76
CA SER A 180 17.05 -0.29 -5.04
C SER A 180 17.02 -0.85 -3.61
N LEU A 181 15.90 -0.65 -2.89
CA LEU A 181 15.71 -1.21 -1.55
C LEU A 181 15.71 -2.74 -1.57
N ALA A 182 15.07 -3.38 -2.55
CA ALA A 182 15.06 -4.82 -2.70
C ALA A 182 16.47 -5.40 -2.79
N LYS A 183 17.35 -4.73 -3.54
CA LYS A 183 18.76 -5.14 -3.67
C LYS A 183 19.55 -4.88 -2.38
N ALA A 184 19.31 -3.74 -1.74
CA ALA A 184 20.06 -3.32 -0.55
C ALA A 184 19.69 -4.11 0.71
N LEU A 185 18.42 -4.53 0.86
CA LEU A 185 17.90 -5.16 2.07
C LEU A 185 17.87 -6.71 1.98
N ALA A 186 18.19 -7.28 0.82
CA ALA A 186 18.36 -8.71 0.68
C ALA A 186 19.57 -9.20 1.54
N PRO A 187 19.56 -10.47 2.02
CA PRO A 187 18.54 -11.51 1.79
C PRO A 187 17.38 -11.49 2.80
N HIS A 188 17.39 -10.62 3.80
CA HIS A 188 16.50 -10.69 4.96
C HIS A 188 15.14 -10.02 4.71
N THR A 189 15.07 -9.02 3.81
CA THR A 189 13.86 -8.27 3.53
C THR A 189 13.57 -8.26 2.05
N ARG A 190 12.34 -8.65 1.70
CA ARG A 190 11.81 -8.51 0.33
C ARG A 190 11.10 -7.16 0.21
N VAL A 191 11.29 -6.47 -0.90
CA VAL A 191 10.63 -5.19 -1.17
C VAL A 191 9.99 -5.26 -2.55
N ASN A 192 8.67 -5.07 -2.63
CA ASN A 192 7.91 -5.20 -3.86
C ASN A 192 6.86 -4.09 -4.01
N CYS A 193 6.39 -3.89 -5.23
CA CYS A 193 5.24 -3.04 -5.53
C CYS A 193 3.98 -3.89 -5.75
N LEU A 194 2.85 -3.38 -5.28
CA LEU A 194 1.52 -3.79 -5.70
C LEU A 194 0.93 -2.66 -6.53
N CYS A 195 0.90 -2.80 -7.85
CA CYS A 195 0.29 -1.82 -8.74
C CYS A 195 -1.22 -2.04 -8.81
N VAL A 196 -1.97 -1.04 -8.37
CA VAL A 196 -3.43 -1.06 -8.44
C VAL A 196 -3.93 -0.13 -9.55
N GLY A 197 -5.02 -0.53 -10.19
CA GLY A 197 -5.70 0.25 -11.22
C GLY A 197 -6.74 1.22 -10.66
N SER A 198 -7.70 1.57 -11.51
CA SER A 198 -8.88 2.32 -11.09
C SER A 198 -9.77 1.41 -10.25
N MET A 199 -9.71 1.59 -8.94
CA MET A 199 -10.48 0.83 -7.97
C MET A 199 -11.37 1.72 -7.13
N SER A 200 -12.49 1.18 -6.70
CA SER A 200 -13.40 1.80 -5.73
C SER A 200 -13.81 0.77 -4.67
N PRO A 201 -14.42 1.20 -3.54
CA PRO A 201 -14.81 0.27 -2.50
C PRO A 201 -15.70 -0.87 -2.97
N ASP A 202 -16.58 -0.61 -3.94
CA ASP A 202 -17.61 -1.53 -4.44
C ASP A 202 -17.47 -1.89 -5.95
N GLY A 203 -16.40 -1.45 -6.59
CA GLY A 203 -16.20 -1.64 -8.04
C GLY A 203 -17.02 -0.73 -8.94
N GLN A 204 -17.80 0.19 -8.37
CA GLN A 204 -18.56 1.18 -9.12
C GLN A 204 -17.71 2.42 -9.43
N GLU A 205 -17.92 3.04 -10.58
CA GLU A 205 -17.24 4.28 -10.90
C GLU A 205 -17.71 5.41 -9.97
N ALA A 206 -16.79 5.95 -9.15
CA ALA A 206 -17.08 7.09 -8.31
C ALA A 206 -17.44 8.31 -9.17
N GLU A 207 -18.37 9.15 -8.67
CA GLU A 207 -18.86 10.31 -9.41
C GLU A 207 -17.74 11.25 -9.87
N ILE A 208 -16.70 11.42 -9.03
CA ILE A 208 -15.51 12.22 -9.35
C ILE A 208 -14.72 11.68 -10.56
N HIS A 209 -14.90 10.42 -10.92
CA HIS A 209 -14.24 9.78 -12.06
C HIS A 209 -15.13 9.67 -13.29
N ARG A 210 -16.43 10.01 -13.14
CA ARG A 210 -17.43 9.88 -14.20
C ARG A 210 -17.04 10.75 -15.41
N GLY A 211 -17.03 10.13 -16.58
CA GLY A 211 -16.66 10.81 -17.82
C GLY A 211 -15.16 10.87 -18.12
N LEU A 212 -14.28 10.37 -17.22
CA LEU A 212 -12.85 10.30 -17.50
C LEU A 212 -12.46 9.08 -18.36
N GLY A 213 -13.39 8.19 -18.67
CA GLY A 213 -13.15 6.99 -19.49
C GLY A 213 -12.13 6.05 -18.86
N LEU A 214 -12.07 5.96 -17.51
CA LEU A 214 -11.07 5.15 -16.83
C LEU A 214 -11.36 3.65 -16.96
N ALA A 215 -12.63 3.25 -16.95
CA ALA A 215 -13.04 1.87 -17.13
C ALA A 215 -12.71 1.37 -18.55
N GLU A 216 -12.93 2.20 -19.55
CA GLU A 216 -12.68 1.88 -20.97
C GLU A 216 -11.20 1.68 -21.27
N ARG A 217 -10.31 2.29 -20.47
CA ARG A 217 -8.86 2.12 -20.61
C ARG A 217 -8.36 0.79 -20.05
N ASN A 218 -9.14 0.11 -19.22
CA ASN A 218 -8.80 -1.20 -18.73
C ASN A 218 -9.15 -2.29 -19.74
N ALA A 219 -8.37 -3.34 -19.88
CA ALA A 219 -8.74 -4.47 -20.74
C ALA A 219 -10.02 -5.15 -20.24
N ILE A 220 -10.22 -5.22 -18.91
CA ILE A 220 -11.42 -5.81 -18.29
C ILE A 220 -12.66 -4.89 -18.36
N LYS A 221 -12.52 -3.63 -18.83
CA LYS A 221 -13.62 -2.70 -19.11
C LYS A 221 -14.54 -2.38 -17.91
N ARG A 222 -13.98 -2.37 -16.70
CA ARG A 222 -14.67 -1.93 -15.48
C ARG A 222 -13.70 -1.37 -14.46
N PHE A 223 -14.21 -0.77 -13.41
CA PHE A 223 -13.45 -0.52 -12.18
C PHE A 223 -13.23 -1.86 -11.46
N GLY A 224 -12.09 -1.97 -10.76
CA GLY A 224 -11.87 -3.03 -9.80
C GLY A 224 -12.56 -2.73 -8.48
N ALA A 225 -13.09 -3.73 -7.81
CA ALA A 225 -13.45 -3.63 -6.40
C ALA A 225 -12.17 -3.65 -5.54
N ALA A 226 -12.17 -2.92 -4.45
CA ALA A 226 -10.96 -2.78 -3.62
C ALA A 226 -10.47 -4.09 -3.01
N ASP A 227 -11.35 -5.06 -2.79
CA ASP A 227 -11.02 -6.40 -2.30
C ASP A 227 -10.30 -7.26 -3.36
N GLU A 228 -10.41 -6.94 -4.64
CA GLU A 228 -9.71 -7.68 -5.70
C GLU A 228 -8.18 -7.52 -5.62
N ALA A 229 -7.67 -6.50 -4.91
CA ALA A 229 -6.24 -6.33 -4.64
C ALA A 229 -5.72 -7.19 -3.48
N VAL A 230 -6.60 -7.75 -2.65
CA VAL A 230 -6.24 -8.45 -1.40
C VAL A 230 -5.41 -9.70 -1.69
N GLY A 231 -5.77 -10.48 -2.70
CA GLY A 231 -5.02 -11.70 -3.04
C GLY A 231 -3.55 -11.45 -3.34
N ALA A 232 -3.26 -10.39 -4.10
CA ALA A 232 -1.89 -9.98 -4.41
C ALA A 232 -1.15 -9.43 -3.17
N ALA A 233 -1.85 -8.69 -2.30
CA ALA A 233 -1.28 -8.20 -1.06
C ALA A 233 -0.91 -9.35 -0.11
N ILE A 234 -1.75 -10.38 0.02
CA ILE A 234 -1.48 -11.60 0.80
C ILE A 234 -0.28 -12.36 0.24
N LEU A 235 -0.24 -12.57 -1.09
CA LEU A 235 0.88 -13.20 -1.78
C LEU A 235 2.20 -12.53 -1.40
N LEU A 236 2.26 -11.20 -1.50
CA LEU A 236 3.49 -10.44 -1.25
C LEU A 236 3.86 -10.42 0.24
N ALA A 237 2.91 -10.45 1.16
CA ALA A 237 3.16 -10.48 2.60
C ALA A 237 3.69 -11.82 3.10
N GLY A 238 3.16 -12.93 2.55
CA GLY A 238 3.42 -14.30 3.00
C GLY A 238 4.70 -14.93 2.43
N ASP A 239 4.97 -16.14 2.90
CA ASP A 239 6.09 -16.96 2.41
C ASP A 239 5.83 -17.55 1.01
N ALA A 240 4.61 -17.40 0.47
CA ALA A 240 4.27 -17.77 -0.90
C ALA A 240 5.10 -16.99 -1.94
N SER A 241 5.58 -15.79 -1.59
CA SER A 241 6.46 -14.96 -2.42
C SER A 241 7.91 -14.90 -1.90
N SER A 242 8.39 -15.93 -1.21
CA SER A 242 9.73 -15.94 -0.58
C SER A 242 10.89 -15.74 -1.56
N TYR A 243 10.68 -15.97 -2.85
CA TYR A 243 11.67 -15.74 -3.91
C TYR A 243 11.31 -14.56 -4.83
N THR A 244 10.44 -13.65 -4.35
CA THR A 244 9.96 -12.47 -5.11
C THR A 244 10.39 -11.20 -4.40
N THR A 245 11.32 -10.46 -4.99
CA THR A 245 11.76 -9.14 -4.51
C THR A 245 12.12 -8.23 -5.71
N GLY A 246 11.96 -6.92 -5.55
CA GLY A 246 12.17 -5.92 -6.62
C GLY A 246 11.13 -5.98 -7.73
N SER A 247 10.03 -6.69 -7.53
CA SER A 247 9.00 -6.98 -8.53
C SER A 247 7.78 -6.08 -8.35
N THR A 248 6.99 -5.97 -9.42
CA THR A 248 5.67 -5.34 -9.39
C THR A 248 4.62 -6.39 -9.74
N VAL A 249 3.65 -6.58 -8.83
CA VAL A 249 2.46 -7.37 -9.09
C VAL A 249 1.34 -6.45 -9.51
N PHE A 250 0.71 -6.71 -10.64
CA PHE A 250 -0.32 -5.87 -11.23
C PHE A 250 -1.71 -6.39 -10.91
N THR A 251 -2.55 -5.53 -10.34
CA THR A 251 -3.98 -5.73 -10.10
C THR A 251 -4.71 -4.48 -10.61
N GLU A 252 -4.76 -4.32 -11.94
CA GLU A 252 -5.11 -3.04 -12.56
C GLU A 252 -6.01 -3.19 -13.81
N GLY A 253 -6.59 -4.37 -13.99
CA GLY A 253 -7.52 -4.65 -15.07
C GLY A 253 -6.91 -4.68 -16.47
N GLY A 254 -5.58 -4.84 -16.60
CA GLY A 254 -4.86 -4.89 -17.87
C GLY A 254 -4.64 -3.51 -18.50
N ARG A 255 -4.59 -2.46 -17.70
CA ARG A 255 -4.40 -1.10 -18.20
C ARG A 255 -2.95 -0.83 -18.63
N VAL A 256 -1.98 -1.31 -17.86
CA VAL A 256 -0.55 -1.12 -18.15
C VAL A 256 -0.02 -2.24 -19.02
N GLY A 257 -0.39 -3.49 -18.71
CA GLY A 257 0.15 -4.67 -19.38
C GLY A 257 -0.34 -4.86 -20.82
N THR A 258 -1.34 -4.10 -21.27
CA THR A 258 -1.88 -4.17 -22.63
C THR A 258 -1.65 -2.91 -23.46
N ILE A 259 -0.78 -2.00 -23.00
CA ILE A 259 -0.37 -0.85 -23.80
C ILE A 259 0.61 -1.37 -24.86
N ALA A 260 0.12 -1.48 -26.08
CA ALA A 260 0.92 -1.73 -27.27
C ALA A 260 1.29 -0.41 -27.92
#